data_cb019305a98ab23d3d8aa69753209c87
#
_entry.id   cb019305a98ab23d3d8aa69753209c87
#
_cell.length_a   1.000
_cell.length_b   1.000
_cell.length_c   1.000
_cell.angle_alpha   90.00
_cell.angle_beta   90.00
_cell.angle_gamma   90.00
#
_symmetry.space_group_name_H-M   'P 1'
#
loop_
_entity.id
_entity.type
_entity.pdbx_description
1 polymer ?
#
loop_
_entity_poly.entity_id
_entity_poly.type
_entity_poly.pdbx_seq_one_letter_code
_entity_poly.pdbx_strand_id
1 'polypeptide(L)'
;MTHSQNTRLESDSMGAIEVPAEAYWGAQTQRSLHHFAIGHDKMPKELIRAFGILKKAAAITNHELGLLSEDKMRSIIAVADEIIAGKLFAQFPLSVWQTGSGTQTNMNVNEVIANRAAELVGNPLGSKKPIHPNDDVNRSQSSNDTFPTAMHIAAVESIEKHLIPSLKELRNALVKKQHAFAHIVKIGRTHLQDAVPLTLGQEFSGYVAQLNAALKNIESALPSLYELALGGTAVGTGLNSHPKFASLVAAHIARLTEFPFVTAPNKFAALAAHDAIVFASGALKTLACALMKIANDIRWLGSGPRCGLGELILPANEPGSSIMPGKINPTQCEALTMVCVQVIGNDMAITVAGSQGNFELNVFKPLMIHNLSHSIDILTHSMRMFAAFCIQDLAADEKKINDSMHHSLMLVTALTPKIGYDKAAEIAHKAWHEGTSLLEACLKLGYLSELEFKELVKPEKMTGPES
;
A
#
# COMPACT_ATOMS: atom_id res chain seq x y z
N MET A 1 -40.78 12.70 14.11
CA MET A 1 -41.19 13.52 12.95
C MET A 1 -40.48 12.93 11.73
N THR A 2 -41.21 12.14 10.95
CA THR A 2 -40.69 11.60 9.67
C THR A 2 -40.66 12.77 8.68
N HIS A 3 -39.50 13.32 8.40
CA HIS A 3 -39.33 14.16 7.23
C HIS A 3 -39.73 13.30 6.02
N SER A 4 -40.83 13.65 5.34
CA SER A 4 -41.09 13.10 4.01
C SER A 4 -39.92 13.49 3.13
N GLN A 5 -39.00 12.57 2.86
CA GLN A 5 -37.94 12.81 1.88
C GLN A 5 -38.63 13.07 0.54
N ASN A 6 -38.34 14.20 -0.07
CA ASN A 6 -38.81 14.49 -1.41
C ASN A 6 -38.20 13.45 -2.35
N THR A 7 -39.04 12.64 -3.01
CA THR A 7 -38.61 11.56 -3.90
C THR A 7 -39.07 11.84 -5.33
N ARG A 8 -38.38 11.24 -6.29
CA ARG A 8 -38.82 11.15 -7.69
C ARG A 8 -38.89 9.69 -8.10
N LEU A 9 -39.70 9.38 -9.12
CA LEU A 9 -39.79 8.06 -9.71
C LEU A 9 -38.72 7.87 -10.77
N GLU A 10 -37.95 6.80 -10.63
CA GLU A 10 -37.01 6.31 -11.66
C GLU A 10 -37.43 4.90 -12.07
N SER A 11 -36.95 4.42 -13.22
CA SER A 11 -37.29 3.08 -13.72
C SER A 11 -36.10 2.37 -14.34
N ASP A 12 -36.06 1.07 -14.13
CA ASP A 12 -35.18 0.12 -14.82
C ASP A 12 -36.00 -1.05 -15.41
N SER A 13 -35.33 -2.12 -15.84
CA SER A 13 -35.99 -3.31 -16.41
C SER A 13 -36.88 -4.06 -15.41
N MET A 14 -36.75 -3.79 -14.11
CA MET A 14 -37.56 -4.39 -13.03
C MET A 14 -38.74 -3.52 -12.61
N GLY A 15 -38.94 -2.35 -13.23
CA GLY A 15 -40.03 -1.43 -12.94
C GLY A 15 -39.60 -0.15 -12.24
N ALA A 16 -40.60 0.58 -11.74
CA ALA A 16 -40.39 1.85 -11.07
C ALA A 16 -39.96 1.70 -9.62
N ILE A 17 -39.15 2.66 -9.12
CA ILE A 17 -38.72 2.78 -7.73
C ILE A 17 -38.56 4.25 -7.37
N GLU A 18 -38.86 4.62 -6.13
CA GLU A 18 -38.60 5.94 -5.60
C GLU A 18 -37.13 6.14 -5.28
N VAL A 19 -36.56 7.29 -5.71
CA VAL A 19 -35.19 7.71 -5.49
C VAL A 19 -35.22 9.11 -4.87
N PRO A 20 -34.33 9.47 -3.93
CA PRO A 20 -34.28 10.84 -3.40
C PRO A 20 -34.19 11.87 -4.53
N ALA A 21 -35.03 12.91 -4.45
CA ALA A 21 -35.22 13.87 -5.57
C ALA A 21 -33.91 14.54 -6.00
N GLU A 22 -33.00 14.78 -5.07
CA GLU A 22 -31.72 15.49 -5.29
C GLU A 22 -30.57 14.57 -5.73
N ALA A 23 -30.77 13.23 -5.65
CA ALA A 23 -29.72 12.28 -5.98
C ALA A 23 -29.51 12.16 -7.49
N TYR A 24 -28.26 12.12 -7.95
CA TYR A 24 -27.97 11.82 -9.37
C TYR A 24 -28.00 10.33 -9.68
N TRP A 25 -27.96 9.44 -8.68
CA TRP A 25 -28.15 8.01 -8.96
C TRP A 25 -29.61 7.71 -9.35
N GLY A 26 -29.82 6.57 -9.99
CA GLY A 26 -31.12 6.14 -10.49
C GLY A 26 -31.62 4.85 -9.83
N ALA A 27 -32.49 4.14 -10.56
CA ALA A 27 -33.20 2.98 -10.07
C ALA A 27 -32.30 1.83 -9.64
N GLN A 28 -31.29 1.48 -10.43
CA GLN A 28 -30.41 0.34 -10.14
C GLN A 28 -29.57 0.58 -8.88
N THR A 29 -29.03 1.77 -8.72
CA THR A 29 -28.31 2.17 -7.50
C THR A 29 -29.24 2.14 -6.29
N GLN A 30 -30.47 2.67 -6.41
CA GLN A 30 -31.42 2.67 -5.31
C GLN A 30 -31.79 1.26 -4.87
N ARG A 31 -31.97 0.32 -5.81
CA ARG A 31 -32.19 -1.09 -5.46
C ARG A 31 -31.01 -1.69 -4.72
N SER A 32 -29.78 -1.36 -5.16
CA SER A 32 -28.56 -1.82 -4.49
C SER A 32 -28.46 -1.31 -3.05
N LEU A 33 -28.77 -0.04 -2.81
CA LEU A 33 -28.83 0.53 -1.46
C LEU A 33 -29.83 -0.18 -0.56
N HIS A 34 -30.96 -0.63 -1.13
CA HIS A 34 -31.99 -1.34 -0.40
C HIS A 34 -31.59 -2.79 -0.09
N HIS A 35 -31.01 -3.50 -1.07
CA HIS A 35 -30.73 -4.93 -0.94
C HIS A 35 -29.38 -5.24 -0.29
N PHE A 36 -28.42 -4.31 -0.34
CA PHE A 36 -27.05 -4.50 0.16
C PHE A 36 -26.69 -3.50 1.26
N ALA A 37 -27.61 -3.29 2.21
CA ALA A 37 -27.36 -2.47 3.41
C ALA A 37 -26.46 -3.22 4.40
N ILE A 38 -25.22 -3.54 4.00
CA ILE A 38 -24.25 -4.34 4.74
C ILE A 38 -23.06 -3.45 5.11
N GLY A 39 -22.79 -3.33 6.41
CA GLY A 39 -21.65 -2.57 6.93
C GLY A 39 -21.64 -1.10 6.55
N HIS A 40 -20.49 -0.47 6.70
CA HIS A 40 -20.29 0.96 6.40
C HIS A 40 -19.25 1.21 5.32
N ASP A 41 -18.58 0.14 4.85
CA ASP A 41 -17.52 0.24 3.86
C ASP A 41 -18.10 0.68 2.50
N LYS A 42 -17.54 1.75 1.96
CA LYS A 42 -17.93 2.30 0.66
C LYS A 42 -16.89 1.98 -0.40
N MET A 43 -17.32 2.03 -1.66
CA MET A 43 -16.38 1.90 -2.76
C MET A 43 -15.28 2.96 -2.68
N PRO A 44 -13.99 2.58 -2.91
CA PRO A 44 -12.88 3.51 -2.84
C PRO A 44 -13.03 4.67 -3.81
N LYS A 45 -12.62 5.88 -3.36
CA LYS A 45 -12.70 7.10 -4.22
C LYS A 45 -11.82 6.97 -5.46
N GLU A 46 -10.70 6.30 -5.33
CA GLU A 46 -9.75 6.03 -6.41
C GLU A 46 -10.42 5.19 -7.51
N LEU A 47 -11.25 4.22 -7.13
CA LEU A 47 -12.04 3.43 -8.08
C LEU A 47 -13.09 4.28 -8.79
N ILE A 48 -13.81 5.15 -8.06
CA ILE A 48 -14.81 6.05 -8.66
C ILE A 48 -14.15 7.02 -9.63
N ARG A 49 -13.00 7.59 -9.26
CA ARG A 49 -12.18 8.42 -10.15
C ARG A 49 -11.77 7.64 -11.42
N ALA A 50 -11.30 6.40 -11.25
CA ALA A 50 -10.91 5.53 -12.36
C ALA A 50 -12.08 5.24 -13.31
N PHE A 51 -13.29 5.05 -12.78
CA PHE A 51 -14.50 4.96 -13.60
C PHE A 51 -14.76 6.26 -14.40
N GLY A 52 -14.55 7.42 -13.82
CA GLY A 52 -14.63 8.69 -14.56
C GLY A 52 -13.68 8.73 -15.76
N ILE A 53 -12.42 8.34 -15.57
CA ILE A 53 -11.41 8.24 -16.64
C ILE A 53 -11.86 7.23 -17.71
N LEU A 54 -12.31 6.06 -17.30
CA LEU A 54 -12.79 5.01 -18.20
C LEU A 54 -13.98 5.49 -19.03
N LYS A 55 -14.99 6.08 -18.41
CA LYS A 55 -16.19 6.55 -19.13
C LYS A 55 -15.87 7.71 -20.09
N LYS A 56 -14.96 8.60 -19.73
CA LYS A 56 -14.43 9.63 -20.63
C LYS A 56 -13.74 9.00 -21.84
N ALA A 57 -12.83 8.07 -21.62
CA ALA A 57 -12.12 7.37 -22.70
C ALA A 57 -13.07 6.59 -23.61
N ALA A 58 -14.05 5.89 -23.03
CA ALA A 58 -15.05 5.12 -23.79
C ALA A 58 -15.96 6.03 -24.66
N ALA A 59 -16.37 7.19 -24.14
CA ALA A 59 -17.15 8.16 -24.89
C ALA A 59 -16.38 8.72 -26.10
N ILE A 60 -15.11 9.11 -25.90
CA ILE A 60 -14.22 9.55 -26.97
C ILE A 60 -14.06 8.45 -28.03
N THR A 61 -13.78 7.23 -27.60
CA THR A 61 -13.58 6.09 -28.50
C THR A 61 -14.85 5.77 -29.30
N ASN A 62 -16.02 5.73 -28.67
CA ASN A 62 -17.28 5.47 -29.36
C ASN A 62 -17.63 6.59 -30.35
N HIS A 63 -17.26 7.83 -30.06
CA HIS A 63 -17.42 8.94 -31.02
C HIS A 63 -16.49 8.78 -32.22
N GLU A 64 -15.20 8.53 -32.01
CA GLU A 64 -14.22 8.26 -33.09
C GLU A 64 -14.64 7.11 -34.01
N LEU A 65 -15.34 6.13 -33.45
CA LEU A 65 -15.86 4.97 -34.20
C LEU A 65 -17.23 5.22 -34.85
N GLY A 66 -17.79 6.44 -34.73
CA GLY A 66 -19.11 6.78 -35.28
C GLY A 66 -20.30 6.17 -34.54
N LEU A 67 -20.08 5.64 -33.32
CA LEU A 67 -21.11 4.96 -32.53
C LEU A 67 -21.81 5.89 -31.53
N LEU A 68 -21.29 7.08 -31.32
CA LEU A 68 -21.82 8.11 -30.39
C LEU A 68 -21.72 9.48 -31.06
N SER A 69 -22.79 10.30 -30.99
CA SER A 69 -22.75 11.65 -31.51
C SER A 69 -21.84 12.56 -30.68
N GLU A 70 -21.35 13.63 -31.29
CA GLU A 70 -20.47 14.61 -30.63
C GLU A 70 -21.12 15.24 -29.37
N ASP A 71 -22.40 15.61 -29.44
CA ASP A 71 -23.12 16.21 -28.33
C ASP A 71 -23.24 15.27 -27.13
N LYS A 72 -23.52 13.99 -27.39
CA LYS A 72 -23.56 12.96 -26.33
C LYS A 72 -22.17 12.71 -25.74
N MET A 73 -21.15 12.63 -26.57
CA MET A 73 -19.75 12.50 -26.11
C MET A 73 -19.38 13.67 -25.20
N ARG A 74 -19.63 14.92 -25.63
CA ARG A 74 -19.35 16.12 -24.83
C ARG A 74 -20.08 16.11 -23.49
N SER A 75 -21.36 15.71 -23.49
CA SER A 75 -22.16 15.61 -22.26
C SER A 75 -21.57 14.58 -21.27
N ILE A 76 -21.14 13.39 -21.76
CA ILE A 76 -20.49 12.37 -20.91
C ILE A 76 -19.16 12.89 -20.39
N ILE A 77 -18.32 13.51 -21.23
CA ILE A 77 -17.02 14.06 -20.85
C ILE A 77 -17.15 15.10 -19.74
N ALA A 78 -18.10 16.03 -19.87
CA ALA A 78 -18.28 17.10 -18.89
C ALA A 78 -18.54 16.54 -17.49
N VAL A 79 -19.41 15.54 -17.37
CA VAL A 79 -19.71 14.90 -16.07
C VAL A 79 -18.59 13.98 -15.60
N ALA A 80 -17.96 13.24 -16.52
CA ALA A 80 -16.80 12.42 -16.18
C ALA A 80 -15.66 13.27 -15.59
N ASP A 81 -15.43 14.47 -16.09
CA ASP A 81 -14.45 15.41 -15.53
C ASP A 81 -14.84 15.89 -14.12
N GLU A 82 -16.13 16.09 -13.83
CA GLU A 82 -16.60 16.38 -12.47
C GLU A 82 -16.32 15.18 -11.52
N ILE A 83 -16.52 13.94 -11.98
CA ILE A 83 -16.20 12.72 -11.22
C ILE A 83 -14.69 12.61 -10.97
N ILE A 84 -13.87 12.79 -12.01
CA ILE A 84 -12.41 12.77 -11.92
C ILE A 84 -11.89 13.81 -10.93
N ALA A 85 -12.51 14.98 -10.91
CA ALA A 85 -12.19 16.07 -9.98
C ALA A 85 -12.72 15.84 -8.54
N GLY A 86 -13.46 14.76 -8.29
CA GLY A 86 -14.02 14.44 -6.97
C GLY A 86 -15.24 15.27 -6.55
N LYS A 87 -15.85 16.05 -7.45
CA LYS A 87 -16.96 16.95 -7.12
C LYS A 87 -18.28 16.22 -6.80
N LEU A 88 -18.43 14.98 -7.28
CA LEU A 88 -19.69 14.23 -7.18
C LEU A 88 -19.60 13.05 -6.20
N PHE A 89 -18.65 13.05 -5.27
CA PHE A 89 -18.38 11.88 -4.39
C PHE A 89 -19.60 11.40 -3.59
N ALA A 90 -20.45 12.33 -3.11
CA ALA A 90 -21.67 12.01 -2.36
C ALA A 90 -22.68 11.20 -3.19
N GLN A 91 -22.54 11.17 -4.51
CA GLN A 91 -23.41 10.44 -5.42
C GLN A 91 -23.03 8.97 -5.62
N PHE A 92 -22.00 8.49 -4.93
CA PHE A 92 -21.53 7.09 -4.98
C PHE A 92 -21.64 6.41 -3.62
N PRO A 93 -22.89 6.17 -3.14
CA PRO A 93 -23.14 5.71 -1.76
C PRO A 93 -23.03 4.20 -1.58
N LEU A 94 -22.73 3.43 -2.62
CA LEU A 94 -22.82 1.97 -2.59
C LEU A 94 -21.83 1.32 -1.65
N SER A 95 -22.29 0.26 -0.97
CA SER A 95 -21.45 -0.60 -0.15
C SER A 95 -20.47 -1.40 -1.01
N VAL A 96 -19.32 -1.72 -0.44
CA VAL A 96 -18.38 -2.73 -0.98
C VAL A 96 -19.08 -4.10 -1.09
N TRP A 97 -19.95 -4.43 -0.14
CA TRP A 97 -20.71 -5.67 -0.03
C TRP A 97 -21.91 -5.63 -0.97
N GLN A 98 -21.65 -5.72 -2.27
CA GLN A 98 -22.63 -5.70 -3.37
C GLN A 98 -22.41 -6.91 -4.28
N THR A 99 -23.04 -6.96 -5.46
CA THR A 99 -22.74 -8.01 -6.43
C THR A 99 -21.24 -8.06 -6.74
N GLY A 100 -20.66 -9.24 -6.70
CA GLY A 100 -19.22 -9.44 -6.85
C GLY A 100 -18.65 -9.09 -8.23
N SER A 101 -19.50 -8.92 -9.25
CA SER A 101 -19.14 -8.38 -10.57
C SER A 101 -18.88 -6.87 -10.55
N GLY A 102 -19.43 -6.14 -9.55
CA GLY A 102 -19.40 -4.69 -9.47
C GLY A 102 -20.39 -3.99 -10.39
N THR A 103 -21.42 -4.70 -10.87
CA THR A 103 -22.42 -4.15 -11.79
C THR A 103 -23.15 -2.94 -11.20
N GLN A 104 -23.50 -2.97 -9.92
CA GLN A 104 -24.18 -1.83 -9.31
C GLN A 104 -23.29 -0.58 -9.30
N THR A 105 -22.01 -0.69 -9.04
CA THR A 105 -21.08 0.45 -9.10
C THR A 105 -20.93 0.99 -10.52
N ASN A 106 -20.77 0.12 -11.52
CA ASN A 106 -20.75 0.56 -12.93
C ASN A 106 -22.05 1.30 -13.30
N MET A 107 -23.22 0.77 -12.90
CA MET A 107 -24.50 1.41 -13.15
C MET A 107 -24.68 2.69 -12.36
N ASN A 108 -24.20 2.76 -11.12
CA ASN A 108 -24.19 4.01 -10.35
C ASN A 108 -23.45 5.11 -11.10
N VAL A 109 -22.28 4.83 -11.65
CA VAL A 109 -21.53 5.80 -12.47
C VAL A 109 -22.32 6.18 -13.72
N ASN A 110 -22.92 5.21 -14.43
CA ASN A 110 -23.71 5.49 -15.62
C ASN A 110 -24.95 6.35 -15.32
N GLU A 111 -25.65 6.06 -14.23
CA GLU A 111 -26.84 6.81 -13.79
C GLU A 111 -26.48 8.23 -13.36
N VAL A 112 -25.41 8.41 -12.59
CA VAL A 112 -24.91 9.73 -12.18
C VAL A 112 -24.52 10.57 -13.39
N ILE A 113 -23.81 9.99 -14.36
CA ILE A 113 -23.44 10.69 -15.59
C ILE A 113 -24.70 11.11 -16.37
N ALA A 114 -25.67 10.21 -16.55
CA ALA A 114 -26.88 10.50 -17.29
C ALA A 114 -27.74 11.58 -16.62
N ASN A 115 -27.94 11.49 -15.32
CA ASN A 115 -28.76 12.47 -14.59
C ASN A 115 -28.10 13.83 -14.44
N ARG A 116 -26.78 13.88 -14.16
CA ARG A 116 -26.07 15.17 -14.12
C ARG A 116 -26.02 15.84 -15.48
N ALA A 117 -25.86 15.07 -16.57
CA ALA A 117 -25.95 15.62 -17.93
C ALA A 117 -27.36 16.14 -18.25
N ALA A 118 -28.42 15.49 -17.77
CA ALA A 118 -29.79 15.98 -17.90
C ALA A 118 -29.97 17.36 -17.23
N GLU A 119 -29.49 17.48 -15.98
CA GLU A 119 -29.55 18.76 -15.24
C GLU A 119 -28.76 19.87 -15.93
N LEU A 120 -27.57 19.59 -16.46
CA LEU A 120 -26.72 20.58 -17.14
C LEU A 120 -27.41 21.21 -18.37
N VAL A 121 -28.36 20.50 -18.99
CA VAL A 121 -29.15 21.03 -20.15
C VAL A 121 -30.57 21.39 -19.77
N GLY A 122 -30.90 21.44 -18.47
CA GLY A 122 -32.22 21.83 -17.97
C GLY A 122 -33.29 20.75 -18.09
N ASN A 123 -32.95 19.49 -18.31
CA ASN A 123 -33.88 18.38 -18.34
C ASN A 123 -34.12 17.83 -16.91
N PRO A 124 -35.30 17.27 -16.64
CA PRO A 124 -35.58 16.64 -15.37
C PRO A 124 -34.66 15.41 -15.12
N LEU A 125 -34.24 15.23 -13.87
CA LEU A 125 -33.58 13.99 -13.45
C LEU A 125 -34.48 12.78 -13.71
N GLY A 126 -33.88 11.65 -14.14
CA GLY A 126 -34.64 10.45 -14.53
C GLY A 126 -35.19 10.48 -15.96
N SER A 127 -35.08 11.60 -16.68
CA SER A 127 -35.57 11.71 -18.07
C SER A 127 -34.84 10.82 -19.07
N LYS A 128 -33.61 10.36 -18.73
CA LYS A 128 -32.70 9.62 -19.64
C LYS A 128 -32.39 10.41 -20.92
N LYS A 129 -32.43 11.73 -20.85
CA LYS A 129 -32.12 12.70 -21.92
C LYS A 129 -31.19 13.77 -21.39
N PRO A 130 -30.17 14.24 -22.16
CA PRO A 130 -29.87 13.89 -23.57
C PRO A 130 -29.18 12.53 -23.76
N ILE A 131 -28.73 11.87 -22.69
CA ILE A 131 -28.01 10.59 -22.73
C ILE A 131 -28.69 9.52 -21.86
N HIS A 132 -28.68 8.29 -22.37
CA HIS A 132 -29.21 7.13 -21.66
C HIS A 132 -28.08 6.38 -20.94
N PRO A 133 -28.25 5.94 -19.66
CA PRO A 133 -27.19 5.30 -18.89
C PRO A 133 -26.67 4.00 -19.52
N ASN A 134 -27.53 3.17 -20.10
CA ASN A 134 -27.13 1.93 -20.75
C ASN A 134 -26.73 2.13 -22.22
N ASP A 135 -27.56 2.84 -23.01
CA ASP A 135 -27.38 2.87 -24.47
C ASP A 135 -26.24 3.82 -24.90
N ASP A 136 -25.97 4.87 -24.13
CA ASP A 136 -24.96 5.87 -24.45
C ASP A 136 -23.74 5.77 -23.53
N VAL A 137 -23.90 5.87 -22.19
CA VAL A 137 -22.78 5.88 -21.24
C VAL A 137 -22.08 4.52 -21.19
N ASN A 138 -22.85 3.42 -21.24
CA ASN A 138 -22.31 2.06 -21.19
C ASN A 138 -22.07 1.44 -22.58
N ARG A 139 -22.12 2.22 -23.64
CA ARG A 139 -21.98 1.72 -25.03
C ARG A 139 -20.67 1.00 -25.24
N SER A 140 -20.71 -0.15 -25.92
CA SER A 140 -19.56 -1.05 -26.18
C SER A 140 -18.92 -1.65 -24.93
N GLN A 141 -19.60 -1.65 -23.79
CA GLN A 141 -19.08 -2.06 -22.50
C GLN A 141 -19.99 -3.06 -21.78
N SER A 142 -19.41 -3.80 -20.85
CA SER A 142 -20.09 -4.57 -19.82
C SER A 142 -19.54 -4.16 -18.44
N SER A 143 -20.29 -4.37 -17.37
CA SER A 143 -19.72 -4.27 -16.01
C SER A 143 -18.57 -5.24 -15.81
N ASN A 144 -18.58 -6.35 -16.53
CA ASN A 144 -17.58 -7.42 -16.40
C ASN A 144 -16.20 -7.00 -16.89
N ASP A 145 -16.11 -6.12 -17.89
CA ASP A 145 -14.83 -5.59 -18.40
C ASP A 145 -14.51 -4.17 -17.87
N THR A 146 -15.52 -3.35 -17.54
CA THR A 146 -15.30 -2.00 -17.00
C THR A 146 -14.77 -2.04 -15.57
N PHE A 147 -15.33 -2.87 -14.71
CA PHE A 147 -14.95 -2.88 -13.30
C PHE A 147 -13.47 -3.30 -13.11
N PRO A 148 -12.97 -4.42 -13.69
CA PRO A 148 -11.55 -4.77 -13.58
C PRO A 148 -10.63 -3.73 -14.24
N THR A 149 -11.06 -3.08 -15.32
CA THR A 149 -10.33 -1.97 -15.92
C THR A 149 -10.19 -0.79 -14.94
N ALA A 150 -11.28 -0.40 -14.28
CA ALA A 150 -11.25 0.64 -13.25
C ALA A 150 -10.38 0.24 -12.05
N MET A 151 -10.38 -1.06 -11.65
CA MET A 151 -9.47 -1.58 -10.61
C MET A 151 -8.00 -1.36 -10.98
N HIS A 152 -7.62 -1.70 -12.20
CA HIS A 152 -6.25 -1.53 -12.69
C HIS A 152 -5.84 -0.06 -12.76
N ILE A 153 -6.69 0.81 -13.29
CA ILE A 153 -6.42 2.26 -13.33
C ILE A 153 -6.23 2.82 -11.92
N ALA A 154 -7.13 2.50 -10.99
CA ALA A 154 -7.06 2.96 -9.60
C ALA A 154 -5.80 2.47 -8.89
N ALA A 155 -5.43 1.20 -9.08
CA ALA A 155 -4.24 0.61 -8.51
C ALA A 155 -2.96 1.29 -9.02
N VAL A 156 -2.82 1.45 -10.34
CA VAL A 156 -1.66 2.09 -10.97
C VAL A 156 -1.51 3.54 -10.50
N GLU A 157 -2.57 4.35 -10.59
CA GLU A 157 -2.51 5.76 -10.15
C GLU A 157 -2.11 5.86 -8.67
N SER A 158 -2.66 5.01 -7.79
CA SER A 158 -2.36 5.04 -6.36
C SER A 158 -0.94 4.57 -6.05
N ILE A 159 -0.47 3.53 -6.72
CA ILE A 159 0.90 3.02 -6.54
C ILE A 159 1.92 4.05 -7.03
N GLU A 160 1.77 4.52 -8.26
CA GLU A 160 2.75 5.40 -8.92
C GLU A 160 2.79 6.81 -8.32
N LYS A 161 1.60 7.41 -8.07
CA LYS A 161 1.50 8.79 -7.61
C LYS A 161 1.66 8.96 -6.10
N HIS A 162 1.43 7.92 -5.30
CA HIS A 162 1.38 8.03 -3.85
C HIS A 162 2.30 7.06 -3.13
N LEU A 163 2.18 5.75 -3.37
CA LEU A 163 2.93 4.74 -2.64
C LEU A 163 4.43 4.80 -2.91
N ILE A 164 4.83 4.74 -4.18
CA ILE A 164 6.25 4.77 -4.59
C ILE A 164 6.96 6.04 -4.10
N PRO A 165 6.39 7.25 -4.24
CA PRO A 165 7.00 8.45 -3.67
C PRO A 165 7.19 8.37 -2.15
N SER A 166 6.20 7.86 -1.40
CA SER A 166 6.29 7.71 0.06
C SER A 166 7.34 6.69 0.50
N LEU A 167 7.44 5.57 -0.24
CA LEU A 167 8.49 4.57 -0.01
C LEU A 167 9.88 5.15 -0.27
N LYS A 168 10.05 5.91 -1.34
CA LYS A 168 11.31 6.61 -1.66
C LYS A 168 11.67 7.66 -0.62
N GLU A 169 10.69 8.38 -0.07
CA GLU A 169 10.87 9.35 1.01
C GLU A 169 11.42 8.68 2.28
N LEU A 170 10.76 7.61 2.76
CA LEU A 170 11.22 6.86 3.93
C LEU A 170 12.59 6.24 3.70
N ARG A 171 12.81 5.59 2.56
CA ARG A 171 14.13 5.05 2.19
C ARG A 171 15.23 6.11 2.24
N ASN A 172 14.97 7.30 1.68
CA ASN A 172 15.95 8.39 1.67
C ASN A 172 16.24 8.94 3.08
N ALA A 173 15.24 8.97 3.96
CA ALA A 173 15.42 9.32 5.37
C ALA A 173 16.35 8.30 6.07
N LEU A 174 16.15 7.01 5.84
CA LEU A 174 17.02 5.96 6.36
C LEU A 174 18.44 6.00 5.78
N VAL A 175 18.61 6.33 4.49
CA VAL A 175 19.94 6.55 3.87
C VAL A 175 20.70 7.66 4.57
N LYS A 176 20.04 8.77 4.91
CA LYS A 176 20.68 9.84 5.68
C LYS A 176 21.17 9.36 7.05
N LYS A 177 20.38 8.54 7.74
CA LYS A 177 20.78 7.95 9.03
C LYS A 177 21.90 6.91 8.87
N GLN A 178 21.84 6.09 7.84
CA GLN A 178 22.93 5.15 7.49
C GLN A 178 24.27 5.89 7.40
N HIS A 179 24.32 7.00 6.70
CA HIS A 179 25.55 7.81 6.57
C HIS A 179 25.94 8.50 7.87
N ALA A 180 24.98 9.11 8.58
CA ALA A 180 25.23 9.78 9.84
C ALA A 180 25.78 8.83 10.93
N PHE A 181 25.34 7.59 10.91
CA PHE A 181 25.71 6.58 11.91
C PHE A 181 26.85 5.64 11.45
N ALA A 182 27.50 5.91 10.31
CA ALA A 182 28.50 5.03 9.71
C ALA A 182 29.72 4.79 10.60
N HIS A 183 30.06 5.77 11.46
CA HIS A 183 31.23 5.72 12.35
C HIS A 183 30.92 5.14 13.75
N ILE A 184 29.66 4.93 14.09
CA ILE A 184 29.23 4.50 15.43
C ILE A 184 29.32 2.98 15.51
N VAL A 185 30.34 2.46 16.19
CA VAL A 185 30.51 1.02 16.44
C VAL A 185 29.63 0.59 17.60
N LYS A 186 28.87 -0.47 17.44
CA LYS A 186 27.94 -1.01 18.41
C LYS A 186 27.99 -2.52 18.46
N ILE A 187 27.36 -3.10 19.47
CA ILE A 187 27.15 -4.55 19.54
C ILE A 187 26.08 -4.95 18.51
N GLY A 188 26.38 -5.98 17.70
CA GLY A 188 25.37 -6.73 16.99
C GLY A 188 24.56 -7.61 17.93
N ARG A 189 23.33 -7.96 17.52
CA ARG A 189 22.49 -8.91 18.25
C ARG A 189 21.90 -9.94 17.32
N THR A 190 22.06 -11.22 17.70
CA THR A 190 21.36 -12.34 17.07
C THR A 190 20.60 -13.08 18.17
N HIS A 191 19.37 -13.52 17.91
CA HIS A 191 18.48 -14.11 18.94
C HIS A 191 18.20 -13.16 20.13
N LEU A 192 18.34 -11.84 19.94
CA LEU A 192 18.36 -10.82 20.99
C LEU A 192 19.52 -10.99 22.02
N GLN A 193 20.51 -11.83 21.70
CA GLN A 193 21.72 -12.00 22.48
C GLN A 193 22.87 -11.21 21.86
N ASP A 194 23.84 -10.83 22.71
CA ASP A 194 25.04 -10.13 22.28
C ASP A 194 25.81 -10.92 21.22
N ALA A 195 26.22 -10.24 20.16
CA ALA A 195 27.02 -10.78 19.08
C ALA A 195 28.26 -9.90 18.84
N VAL A 196 28.97 -10.16 17.75
CA VAL A 196 30.16 -9.36 17.37
C VAL A 196 29.77 -7.95 16.92
N PRO A 197 30.71 -6.99 17.02
CA PRO A 197 30.47 -5.61 16.62
C PRO A 197 30.09 -5.42 15.14
N LEU A 198 29.30 -4.39 14.89
CA LEU A 198 29.06 -3.79 13.59
C LEU A 198 28.93 -2.27 13.78
N THR A 199 28.83 -1.49 12.72
CA THR A 199 28.44 -0.09 12.87
C THR A 199 26.92 0.06 12.83
N LEU A 200 26.38 1.06 13.54
CA LEU A 200 24.95 1.41 13.45
C LEU A 200 24.56 1.77 12.02
N GLY A 201 25.47 2.38 11.25
CA GLY A 201 25.27 2.62 9.83
C GLY A 201 25.14 1.33 9.01
N GLN A 202 25.87 0.26 9.33
CA GLN A 202 25.72 -1.06 8.70
C GLN A 202 24.35 -1.67 9.03
N GLU A 203 23.87 -1.53 10.24
CA GLU A 203 22.52 -1.97 10.64
C GLU A 203 21.43 -1.25 9.82
N PHE A 204 21.53 0.09 9.71
CA PHE A 204 20.62 0.89 8.89
C PHE A 204 20.74 0.59 7.39
N SER A 205 21.90 0.19 6.90
CA SER A 205 22.07 -0.23 5.50
C SER A 205 21.22 -1.45 5.14
N GLY A 206 21.02 -2.36 6.10
CA GLY A 206 20.10 -3.49 5.96
C GLY A 206 18.66 -3.05 5.74
N TYR A 207 18.21 -2.03 6.48
CA TYR A 207 16.87 -1.45 6.30
C TYR A 207 16.68 -0.81 4.93
N VAL A 208 17.69 -0.04 4.49
CA VAL A 208 17.70 0.57 3.16
C VAL A 208 17.64 -0.49 2.05
N ALA A 209 18.42 -1.57 2.21
CA ALA A 209 18.41 -2.68 1.24
C ALA A 209 17.03 -3.36 1.15
N GLN A 210 16.35 -3.58 2.29
CA GLN A 210 15.00 -4.16 2.32
C GLN A 210 13.99 -3.26 1.58
N LEU A 211 14.03 -1.93 1.78
CA LEU A 211 13.13 -1.00 1.08
C LEU A 211 13.45 -0.90 -0.42
N ASN A 212 14.71 -0.99 -0.83
CA ASN A 212 15.07 -1.06 -2.24
C ASN A 212 14.54 -2.34 -2.91
N ALA A 213 14.62 -3.48 -2.22
CA ALA A 213 14.05 -4.73 -2.71
C ALA A 213 12.51 -4.66 -2.82
N ALA A 214 11.85 -4.08 -1.81
CA ALA A 214 10.40 -3.87 -1.83
C ALA A 214 9.96 -2.94 -2.98
N LEU A 215 10.70 -1.86 -3.23
CA LEU A 215 10.45 -0.96 -4.36
C LEU A 215 10.50 -1.73 -5.69
N LYS A 216 11.57 -2.51 -5.91
CA LYS A 216 11.71 -3.34 -7.10
C LYS A 216 10.55 -4.34 -7.27
N ASN A 217 10.09 -4.96 -6.17
CA ASN A 217 8.96 -5.89 -6.22
C ASN A 217 7.65 -5.18 -6.62
N ILE A 218 7.41 -3.97 -6.09
CA ILE A 218 6.23 -3.17 -6.45
C ILE A 218 6.31 -2.75 -7.93
N GLU A 219 7.46 -2.24 -8.38
CA GLU A 219 7.67 -1.86 -9.78
C GLU A 219 7.48 -3.06 -10.73
N SER A 220 7.85 -4.27 -10.32
CA SER A 220 7.67 -5.49 -11.12
C SER A 220 6.20 -5.94 -11.27
N ALA A 221 5.30 -5.47 -10.39
CA ALA A 221 3.88 -5.77 -10.49
C ALA A 221 3.13 -4.84 -11.49
N LEU A 222 3.67 -3.66 -11.78
CA LEU A 222 3.01 -2.66 -12.63
C LEU A 222 2.73 -3.14 -14.06
N PRO A 223 3.63 -3.83 -14.77
CA PRO A 223 3.36 -4.25 -16.15
C PRO A 223 2.07 -5.05 -16.33
N SER A 224 1.74 -5.94 -15.40
CA SER A 224 0.50 -6.72 -15.46
C SER A 224 -0.74 -5.88 -15.14
N LEU A 225 -0.61 -4.81 -14.36
CA LEU A 225 -1.68 -3.87 -14.08
C LEU A 225 -1.96 -2.90 -15.26
N TYR A 226 -1.02 -2.72 -16.19
CA TYR A 226 -1.26 -1.93 -17.39
C TYR A 226 -2.15 -2.62 -18.42
N GLU A 227 -2.39 -3.92 -18.31
CA GLU A 227 -3.23 -4.69 -19.22
C GLU A 227 -4.71 -4.55 -18.85
N LEU A 228 -5.52 -3.98 -19.74
CA LEU A 228 -6.91 -3.66 -19.48
C LEU A 228 -7.89 -4.67 -20.06
N ALA A 229 -8.89 -5.07 -19.28
CA ALA A 229 -9.96 -5.98 -19.65
C ALA A 229 -10.95 -5.36 -20.65
N LEU A 230 -11.06 -4.03 -20.68
CA LEU A 230 -12.05 -3.30 -21.45
C LEU A 230 -12.02 -3.67 -22.95
N GLY A 231 -13.20 -3.90 -23.52
CA GLY A 231 -13.41 -4.46 -24.86
C GLY A 231 -13.67 -5.96 -24.88
N GLY A 232 -13.54 -6.68 -23.75
CA GLY A 232 -13.96 -8.07 -23.63
C GLY A 232 -15.48 -8.23 -23.52
N THR A 233 -16.16 -7.19 -23.13
CA THR A 233 -17.61 -7.14 -22.85
C THR A 233 -18.06 -8.18 -21.82
N ALA A 234 -19.06 -9.01 -22.15
CA ALA A 234 -19.71 -9.88 -21.16
C ALA A 234 -18.84 -11.06 -20.70
N VAL A 235 -18.12 -11.71 -21.62
CA VAL A 235 -17.39 -12.98 -21.37
C VAL A 235 -15.97 -13.02 -21.98
N GLY A 236 -15.54 -11.95 -22.63
CA GLY A 236 -14.21 -11.87 -23.27
C GLY A 236 -14.22 -11.86 -24.80
N THR A 237 -15.36 -12.10 -25.43
CA THR A 237 -15.49 -12.20 -26.91
C THR A 237 -15.58 -10.83 -27.59
N GLY A 238 -15.88 -9.75 -26.84
CA GLY A 238 -16.12 -8.43 -27.43
C GLY A 238 -17.47 -8.29 -28.15
N LEU A 239 -18.44 -9.15 -27.84
CA LEU A 239 -19.77 -9.07 -28.43
C LEU A 239 -20.37 -7.67 -28.24
N ASN A 240 -21.00 -7.14 -29.31
CA ASN A 240 -21.60 -5.79 -29.37
C ASN A 240 -20.60 -4.63 -29.22
N SER A 241 -19.31 -4.86 -29.46
CA SER A 241 -18.32 -3.79 -29.56
C SER A 241 -17.69 -3.74 -30.95
N HIS A 242 -17.14 -2.58 -31.32
CA HIS A 242 -16.39 -2.44 -32.57
C HIS A 242 -15.02 -3.12 -32.43
N PRO A 243 -14.48 -3.81 -33.49
CA PRO A 243 -13.19 -4.52 -33.41
C PRO A 243 -12.00 -3.65 -32.93
N LYS A 244 -12.02 -2.35 -33.20
CA LYS A 244 -10.98 -1.39 -32.77
C LYS A 244 -11.22 -0.80 -31.39
N PHE A 245 -12.36 -1.07 -30.75
CA PHE A 245 -12.74 -0.41 -29.49
C PHE A 245 -11.70 -0.68 -28.39
N ALA A 246 -11.33 -1.93 -28.16
CA ALA A 246 -10.43 -2.32 -27.09
C ALA A 246 -9.05 -1.62 -27.15
N SER A 247 -8.45 -1.56 -28.33
CA SER A 247 -7.14 -0.90 -28.52
C SER A 247 -7.22 0.61 -28.43
N LEU A 248 -8.25 1.22 -29.01
CA LEU A 248 -8.42 2.67 -28.98
C LEU A 248 -8.74 3.19 -27.58
N VAL A 249 -9.65 2.53 -26.85
CA VAL A 249 -10.00 2.96 -25.49
C VAL A 249 -8.82 2.83 -24.53
N ALA A 250 -7.99 1.77 -24.64
CA ALA A 250 -6.77 1.64 -23.86
C ALA A 250 -5.77 2.77 -24.17
N ALA A 251 -5.62 3.14 -25.46
CA ALA A 251 -4.77 4.27 -25.86
C ALA A 251 -5.29 5.61 -25.31
N HIS A 252 -6.61 5.81 -25.26
CA HIS A 252 -7.20 7.01 -24.64
C HIS A 252 -6.97 7.03 -23.12
N ILE A 253 -7.14 5.90 -22.42
CA ILE A 253 -6.85 5.79 -21.00
C ILE A 253 -5.36 6.10 -20.74
N ALA A 254 -4.46 5.55 -21.56
CA ALA A 254 -3.02 5.84 -21.45
C ALA A 254 -2.72 7.35 -21.59
N ARG A 255 -3.34 8.03 -22.55
CA ARG A 255 -3.17 9.48 -22.72
C ARG A 255 -3.76 10.30 -21.57
N LEU A 256 -4.90 9.89 -21.03
CA LEU A 256 -5.57 10.61 -19.93
C LEU A 256 -4.86 10.45 -18.59
N THR A 257 -4.16 9.35 -18.38
CA THR A 257 -3.48 9.02 -17.12
C THR A 257 -1.98 9.27 -17.16
N GLU A 258 -1.40 9.36 -18.36
CA GLU A 258 0.05 9.39 -18.63
C GLU A 258 0.77 8.10 -18.22
N PHE A 259 0.03 6.98 -18.09
CA PHE A 259 0.58 5.64 -17.82
C PHE A 259 0.43 4.73 -19.06
N PRO A 260 1.33 3.75 -19.27
CA PRO A 260 1.39 2.95 -20.48
C PRO A 260 0.34 1.83 -20.52
N PHE A 261 -0.92 2.17 -20.29
CA PHE A 261 -2.02 1.20 -20.39
C PHE A 261 -2.18 0.67 -21.80
N VAL A 262 -2.41 -0.63 -21.89
CA VAL A 262 -2.63 -1.36 -23.14
C VAL A 262 -3.83 -2.28 -23.01
N THR A 263 -4.36 -2.73 -24.14
CA THR A 263 -5.42 -3.74 -24.13
C THR A 263 -4.85 -5.10 -23.72
N ALA A 264 -5.49 -5.80 -22.78
CA ALA A 264 -5.04 -7.14 -22.37
C ALA A 264 -4.99 -8.10 -23.56
N PRO A 265 -3.93 -8.89 -23.71
CA PRO A 265 -3.78 -9.83 -24.83
C PRO A 265 -4.81 -10.96 -24.78
N ASN A 266 -5.30 -11.31 -23.61
CA ASN A 266 -6.34 -12.31 -23.42
C ASN A 266 -7.48 -11.74 -22.55
N LYS A 267 -8.61 -11.45 -23.18
CA LYS A 267 -9.78 -10.88 -22.50
C LYS A 267 -10.50 -11.88 -21.60
N PHE A 268 -10.42 -13.16 -21.89
CA PHE A 268 -11.03 -14.22 -21.06
C PHE A 268 -10.35 -14.28 -19.68
N ALA A 269 -9.02 -14.31 -19.66
CA ALA A 269 -8.25 -14.24 -18.41
C ALA A 269 -8.49 -12.91 -17.67
N ALA A 270 -8.51 -11.79 -18.39
CA ALA A 270 -8.66 -10.46 -17.79
C ALA A 270 -10.03 -10.23 -17.11
N LEU A 271 -11.08 -10.97 -17.51
CA LEU A 271 -12.41 -10.93 -16.90
C LEU A 271 -12.56 -11.93 -15.74
N ALA A 272 -11.99 -13.13 -15.90
CA ALA A 272 -12.21 -14.27 -15.02
C ALA A 272 -11.18 -14.41 -13.91
N ALA A 273 -10.00 -13.83 -14.08
CA ALA A 273 -8.90 -13.88 -13.12
C ALA A 273 -8.33 -12.48 -12.85
N HIS A 274 -7.84 -12.28 -11.62
CA HIS A 274 -7.27 -10.99 -11.19
C HIS A 274 -5.87 -11.17 -10.60
N ASP A 275 -5.05 -12.00 -11.28
CA ASP A 275 -3.69 -12.34 -10.86
C ASP A 275 -2.81 -11.10 -10.69
N ALA A 276 -3.00 -10.07 -11.53
CA ALA A 276 -2.30 -8.79 -11.42
C ALA A 276 -2.56 -8.08 -10.07
N ILE A 277 -3.80 -8.11 -9.58
CA ILE A 277 -4.21 -7.56 -8.29
C ILE A 277 -3.60 -8.39 -7.13
N VAL A 278 -3.63 -9.71 -7.24
CA VAL A 278 -3.02 -10.63 -6.26
C VAL A 278 -1.51 -10.42 -6.18
N PHE A 279 -0.85 -10.29 -7.34
CA PHE A 279 0.59 -10.05 -7.40
C PHE A 279 0.97 -8.70 -6.78
N ALA A 280 0.26 -7.63 -7.12
CA ALA A 280 0.47 -6.32 -6.52
C ALA A 280 0.28 -6.36 -4.99
N SER A 281 -0.77 -7.02 -4.50
CA SER A 281 -1.02 -7.22 -3.07
C SER A 281 0.12 -7.98 -2.39
N GLY A 282 0.64 -9.05 -3.01
CA GLY A 282 1.79 -9.80 -2.52
C GLY A 282 3.07 -8.94 -2.40
N ALA A 283 3.28 -8.00 -3.33
CA ALA A 283 4.37 -7.05 -3.25
C ALA A 283 4.19 -6.08 -2.07
N LEU A 284 2.97 -5.60 -1.81
CA LEU A 284 2.65 -4.77 -0.64
C LEU A 284 2.84 -5.53 0.68
N LYS A 285 2.45 -6.80 0.74
CA LYS A 285 2.72 -7.65 1.89
C LYS A 285 4.21 -7.79 2.16
N THR A 286 5.02 -7.96 1.12
CA THR A 286 6.48 -8.03 1.27
C THR A 286 7.05 -6.72 1.83
N LEU A 287 6.55 -5.57 1.37
CA LEU A 287 6.88 -4.27 1.96
C LEU A 287 6.46 -4.20 3.43
N ALA A 288 5.25 -4.65 3.77
CA ALA A 288 4.77 -4.65 5.16
C ALA A 288 5.65 -5.51 6.08
N CYS A 289 6.13 -6.68 5.62
CA CYS A 289 7.09 -7.50 6.37
C CYS A 289 8.42 -6.77 6.63
N ALA A 290 8.95 -6.06 5.64
CA ALA A 290 10.16 -5.26 5.80
C ALA A 290 9.95 -4.10 6.80
N LEU A 291 8.85 -3.36 6.67
CA LEU A 291 8.50 -2.26 7.56
C LEU A 291 8.27 -2.72 9.01
N MET A 292 7.63 -3.88 9.20
CA MET A 292 7.43 -4.52 10.50
C MET A 292 8.77 -4.76 11.21
N LYS A 293 9.74 -5.35 10.49
CA LYS A 293 11.09 -5.62 11.01
C LYS A 293 11.79 -4.31 11.37
N ILE A 294 11.80 -3.33 10.49
CA ILE A 294 12.45 -2.03 10.69
C ILE A 294 11.85 -1.30 11.92
N ALA A 295 10.54 -1.23 12.01
CA ALA A 295 9.87 -0.58 13.13
C ALA A 295 10.14 -1.29 14.47
N ASN A 296 10.16 -2.62 14.49
CA ASN A 296 10.47 -3.39 15.68
C ASN A 296 11.93 -3.20 16.13
N ASP A 297 12.89 -3.21 15.23
CA ASP A 297 14.30 -2.98 15.58
C ASP A 297 14.49 -1.58 16.19
N ILE A 298 13.95 -0.54 15.52
CA ILE A 298 14.04 0.84 16.02
C ILE A 298 13.38 0.96 17.40
N ARG A 299 12.22 0.33 17.60
CA ARG A 299 11.52 0.29 18.88
C ARG A 299 12.35 -0.39 19.98
N TRP A 300 12.98 -1.52 19.68
CA TRP A 300 13.87 -2.20 20.60
C TRP A 300 15.09 -1.37 20.93
N LEU A 301 15.77 -0.82 19.94
CA LEU A 301 16.96 0.02 20.15
C LEU A 301 16.65 1.29 20.96
N GLY A 302 15.44 1.85 20.81
CA GLY A 302 14.96 3.00 21.59
C GLY A 302 14.33 2.65 22.94
N SER A 303 14.34 1.39 23.37
CA SER A 303 13.68 0.96 24.59
C SER A 303 14.36 1.48 25.85
N GLY A 304 13.58 1.82 26.88
CA GLY A 304 14.08 2.31 28.16
C GLY A 304 13.58 3.71 28.48
N PRO A 305 14.43 4.77 28.52
CA PRO A 305 15.84 4.87 28.08
C PRO A 305 16.88 4.31 29.05
N ARG A 306 16.60 4.22 30.36
CA ARG A 306 17.60 3.80 31.36
C ARG A 306 17.63 2.30 31.62
N CYS A 307 16.45 1.64 31.61
CA CYS A 307 16.28 0.22 31.97
C CYS A 307 16.06 -0.68 30.76
N GLY A 308 16.25 -0.18 29.54
CA GLY A 308 16.21 -0.93 28.30
C GLY A 308 17.50 -0.81 27.50
N LEU A 309 17.47 -1.08 26.20
CA LEU A 309 18.65 -0.96 25.34
C LEU A 309 19.16 0.48 25.25
N GLY A 310 18.27 1.42 24.95
CA GLY A 310 18.56 2.86 24.97
C GLY A 310 19.65 3.30 24.00
N GLU A 311 19.88 2.56 22.92
CA GLU A 311 20.91 2.90 21.92
C GLU A 311 20.44 3.99 20.95
N LEU A 312 19.11 4.11 20.75
CA LEU A 312 18.49 5.16 19.96
C LEU A 312 17.65 6.08 20.84
N ILE A 313 17.71 7.37 20.54
CA ILE A 313 16.87 8.40 21.14
C ILE A 313 15.73 8.69 20.17
N LEU A 314 14.50 8.30 20.54
CA LEU A 314 13.31 8.52 19.74
C LEU A 314 12.78 9.94 19.93
N PRO A 315 12.20 10.59 18.91
CA PRO A 315 11.52 11.87 19.05
C PRO A 315 10.35 11.80 20.04
N ALA A 316 10.19 12.87 20.82
CA ALA A 316 9.09 13.04 21.76
C ALA A 316 7.94 13.77 21.08
N ASN A 317 7.01 13.02 20.49
CA ASN A 317 5.91 13.60 19.69
C ASN A 317 4.69 13.96 20.55
N GLU A 318 4.38 13.13 21.55
CA GLU A 318 3.22 13.30 22.42
C GLU A 318 3.47 12.73 23.82
N PRO A 319 2.68 13.14 24.85
CA PRO A 319 2.74 12.53 26.18
C PRO A 319 2.44 11.03 26.12
N GLY A 320 3.36 10.21 26.64
CA GLY A 320 3.29 8.75 26.52
C GLY A 320 2.46 8.04 27.58
N SER A 321 1.97 8.75 28.62
CA SER A 321 1.21 8.16 29.71
C SER A 321 0.33 9.17 30.42
N SER A 322 -0.85 8.73 30.83
CA SER A 322 -1.78 9.53 31.63
C SER A 322 -1.42 9.58 33.13
N ILE A 323 -0.55 8.69 33.62
CA ILE A 323 -0.19 8.56 35.04
C ILE A 323 1.33 8.56 35.32
N MET A 324 2.17 8.45 34.26
CA MET A 324 3.64 8.47 34.37
C MET A 324 4.20 9.73 33.68
N PRO A 325 4.37 10.84 34.40
CA PRO A 325 4.83 12.09 33.79
C PRO A 325 6.19 11.95 33.11
N GLY A 326 6.34 12.48 31.92
CA GLY A 326 7.59 12.45 31.17
C GLY A 326 7.90 11.15 30.43
N LYS A 327 7.00 10.16 30.47
CA LYS A 327 7.16 8.91 29.69
C LYS A 327 6.97 9.19 28.20
N ILE A 328 7.93 8.74 27.38
CA ILE A 328 7.89 8.78 25.91
C ILE A 328 7.72 7.35 25.40
N ASN A 329 6.81 7.14 24.46
CA ASN A 329 6.57 5.83 23.83
C ASN A 329 7.00 5.84 22.36
N PRO A 330 7.34 4.68 21.80
CA PRO A 330 7.69 4.53 20.37
C PRO A 330 6.43 4.51 19.47
N THR A 331 5.56 5.51 19.58
CA THR A 331 4.19 5.52 19.02
C THR A 331 4.16 5.38 17.50
N GLN A 332 5.12 5.98 16.80
CA GLN A 332 5.23 5.84 15.35
C GLN A 332 5.58 4.40 14.93
N CYS A 333 6.43 3.72 15.71
CA CYS A 333 6.72 2.30 15.49
C CYS A 333 5.47 1.43 15.72
N GLU A 334 4.70 1.74 16.76
CA GLU A 334 3.46 1.01 17.09
C GLU A 334 2.42 1.18 15.98
N ALA A 335 2.19 2.42 15.52
CA ALA A 335 1.27 2.70 14.42
C ALA A 335 1.68 1.96 13.15
N LEU A 336 2.97 2.02 12.78
CA LEU A 336 3.47 1.35 11.57
C LEU A 336 3.32 -0.17 11.65
N THR A 337 3.58 -0.78 12.82
CA THR A 337 3.41 -2.24 12.99
C THR A 337 1.94 -2.65 12.89
N MET A 338 0.98 -1.87 13.42
CA MET A 338 -0.45 -2.12 13.24
C MET A 338 -0.86 -2.04 11.77
N VAL A 339 -0.36 -1.05 11.02
CA VAL A 339 -0.58 -0.94 9.56
C VAL A 339 -0.07 -2.18 8.84
N CYS A 340 1.13 -2.65 9.18
CA CYS A 340 1.70 -3.86 8.57
C CYS A 340 0.82 -5.10 8.80
N VAL A 341 0.29 -5.28 10.00
CA VAL A 341 -0.64 -6.38 10.33
C VAL A 341 -1.91 -6.28 9.48
N GLN A 342 -2.49 -5.08 9.35
CA GLN A 342 -3.68 -4.86 8.53
C GLN A 342 -3.44 -5.18 7.05
N VAL A 343 -2.30 -4.76 6.49
CA VAL A 343 -1.92 -5.05 5.10
C VAL A 343 -1.77 -6.55 4.86
N ILE A 344 -1.17 -7.29 5.80
CA ILE A 344 -1.06 -8.76 5.72
C ILE A 344 -2.46 -9.41 5.74
N GLY A 345 -3.38 -8.91 6.57
CA GLY A 345 -4.76 -9.38 6.61
C GLY A 345 -5.52 -9.10 5.30
N ASN A 346 -5.35 -7.90 4.74
CA ASN A 346 -5.93 -7.52 3.45
C ASN A 346 -5.40 -8.40 2.31
N ASP A 347 -4.09 -8.71 2.31
CA ASP A 347 -3.49 -9.61 1.31
C ASP A 347 -4.09 -11.02 1.36
N MET A 348 -4.35 -11.54 2.55
CA MET A 348 -5.03 -12.84 2.70
C MET A 348 -6.43 -12.81 2.07
N ALA A 349 -7.21 -11.75 2.33
CA ALA A 349 -8.53 -11.59 1.73
C ALA A 349 -8.45 -11.51 0.19
N ILE A 350 -7.48 -10.76 -0.36
CA ILE A 350 -7.25 -10.65 -1.80
C ILE A 350 -6.82 -11.99 -2.40
N THR A 351 -5.92 -12.72 -1.72
CA THR A 351 -5.43 -14.03 -2.19
C THR A 351 -6.57 -15.04 -2.30
N VAL A 352 -7.42 -15.14 -1.27
CA VAL A 352 -8.59 -16.02 -1.28
C VAL A 352 -9.58 -15.60 -2.36
N ALA A 353 -9.88 -14.29 -2.46
CA ALA A 353 -10.77 -13.76 -3.49
C ALA A 353 -10.24 -13.99 -4.92
N GLY A 354 -8.92 -13.84 -5.12
CA GLY A 354 -8.27 -14.09 -6.42
C GLY A 354 -8.26 -15.55 -6.82
N SER A 355 -8.24 -16.48 -5.85
CA SER A 355 -8.33 -17.92 -6.11
C SER A 355 -9.73 -18.38 -6.51
N GLN A 356 -10.74 -17.52 -6.37
CA GLN A 356 -12.10 -17.79 -6.81
C GLN A 356 -12.28 -17.36 -8.27
N GLY A 357 -13.36 -17.72 -8.83
CA GLY A 357 -13.68 -17.46 -10.23
C GLY A 357 -14.25 -18.72 -10.82
N ASN A 358 -15.36 -18.59 -11.52
CA ASN A 358 -16.03 -19.71 -12.13
C ASN A 358 -16.25 -19.37 -13.59
N PHE A 359 -15.63 -20.17 -14.46
CA PHE A 359 -15.68 -19.97 -15.91
C PHE A 359 -15.18 -18.58 -16.32
N GLU A 360 -16.02 -17.70 -16.84
CA GLU A 360 -15.64 -16.44 -17.47
C GLU A 360 -15.69 -15.23 -16.52
N LEU A 361 -15.95 -15.41 -15.19
CA LEU A 361 -16.03 -14.29 -14.27
C LEU A 361 -15.59 -14.62 -12.85
N ASN A 362 -14.73 -13.78 -12.29
CA ASN A 362 -14.52 -13.66 -10.85
C ASN A 362 -15.52 -12.66 -10.26
N VAL A 363 -16.21 -13.05 -9.19
CA VAL A 363 -17.25 -12.23 -8.54
C VAL A 363 -16.84 -11.74 -7.13
N PHE A 364 -15.55 -11.46 -6.92
CA PHE A 364 -15.00 -10.90 -5.69
C PHE A 364 -14.31 -9.55 -5.91
N LYS A 365 -14.56 -8.92 -7.06
CA LYS A 365 -13.88 -7.69 -7.48
C LYS A 365 -14.02 -6.50 -6.50
N PRO A 366 -15.21 -6.19 -5.96
CA PRO A 366 -15.35 -5.10 -4.99
C PRO A 366 -14.50 -5.30 -3.73
N LEU A 367 -14.46 -6.53 -3.19
CA LEU A 367 -13.63 -6.89 -2.04
C LEU A 367 -12.14 -6.70 -2.34
N MET A 368 -11.69 -7.18 -3.51
CA MET A 368 -10.27 -7.11 -3.90
C MET A 368 -9.78 -5.67 -3.99
N ILE A 369 -10.51 -4.80 -4.69
CA ILE A 369 -10.09 -3.41 -4.86
C ILE A 369 -10.21 -2.59 -3.56
N HIS A 370 -11.21 -2.87 -2.72
CA HIS A 370 -11.33 -2.26 -1.41
C HIS A 370 -10.09 -2.53 -0.56
N ASN A 371 -9.69 -3.81 -0.42
CA ASN A 371 -8.54 -4.19 0.38
C ASN A 371 -7.21 -3.70 -0.21
N LEU A 372 -7.07 -3.71 -1.54
CA LEU A 372 -5.86 -3.22 -2.20
C LEU A 372 -5.71 -1.70 -2.02
N SER A 373 -6.77 -0.92 -2.29
CA SER A 373 -6.76 0.53 -2.11
C SER A 373 -6.51 0.92 -0.65
N HIS A 374 -7.14 0.22 0.30
CA HIS A 374 -6.91 0.43 1.72
C HIS A 374 -5.44 0.17 2.10
N SER A 375 -4.85 -0.93 1.61
CA SER A 375 -3.44 -1.25 1.87
C SER A 375 -2.49 -0.19 1.31
N ILE A 376 -2.73 0.28 0.08
CA ILE A 376 -1.94 1.35 -0.54
C ILE A 376 -2.04 2.64 0.28
N ASP A 377 -3.24 3.02 0.68
CA ASP A 377 -3.51 4.27 1.41
C ASP A 377 -2.80 4.28 2.77
N ILE A 378 -3.03 3.25 3.60
CA ILE A 378 -2.45 3.20 4.94
C ILE A 378 -0.92 3.04 4.92
N LEU A 379 -0.34 2.30 3.95
CA LEU A 379 1.10 2.23 3.75
C LEU A 379 1.68 3.58 3.33
N THR A 380 1.03 4.26 2.40
CA THR A 380 1.46 5.58 1.91
C THR A 380 1.59 6.58 3.07
N HIS A 381 0.53 6.70 3.86
CA HIS A 381 0.50 7.66 4.95
C HIS A 381 1.42 7.27 6.11
N SER A 382 1.43 6.00 6.52
CA SER A 382 2.28 5.55 7.62
C SER A 382 3.77 5.68 7.33
N MET A 383 4.22 5.41 6.10
CA MET A 383 5.63 5.61 5.71
C MET A 383 6.04 7.08 5.78
N ARG A 384 5.18 8.01 5.35
CA ARG A 384 5.44 9.46 5.48
C ARG A 384 5.52 9.90 6.93
N MET A 385 4.55 9.48 7.75
CA MET A 385 4.52 9.82 9.17
C MET A 385 5.73 9.23 9.91
N PHE A 386 6.10 7.99 9.61
CA PHE A 386 7.27 7.36 10.19
C PHE A 386 8.57 8.05 9.77
N ALA A 387 8.70 8.44 8.51
CA ALA A 387 9.85 9.23 8.04
C ALA A 387 9.96 10.58 8.75
N ALA A 388 8.87 11.32 8.84
CA ALA A 388 8.83 12.67 9.40
C ALA A 388 8.96 12.70 10.93
N PHE A 389 8.24 11.81 11.63
CA PHE A 389 8.07 11.87 13.08
C PHE A 389 8.84 10.79 13.87
N CYS A 390 9.52 9.87 13.16
CA CYS A 390 10.42 8.93 13.81
C CYS A 390 11.85 9.06 13.28
N ILE A 391 12.04 8.92 11.96
CA ILE A 391 13.39 8.80 11.40
C ILE A 391 14.11 10.14 11.31
N GLN A 392 13.43 11.22 10.96
CA GLN A 392 14.07 12.52 10.72
C GLN A 392 14.89 12.99 11.93
N ASP A 393 14.34 12.93 13.13
CA ASP A 393 14.95 13.43 14.35
C ASP A 393 15.52 12.31 15.25
N LEU A 394 15.57 11.07 14.72
CA LEU A 394 16.19 9.93 15.40
C LEU A 394 17.67 10.20 15.64
N ALA A 395 18.15 9.99 16.88
CA ALA A 395 19.54 10.15 17.25
C ALA A 395 20.09 8.88 17.90
N ALA A 396 21.43 8.75 17.94
CA ALA A 396 22.12 7.68 18.66
C ALA A 396 22.54 8.17 20.03
N ASP A 397 22.36 7.34 21.07
CA ASP A 397 23.03 7.53 22.37
C ASP A 397 24.40 6.86 22.30
N GLU A 398 25.38 7.59 21.76
CA GLU A 398 26.75 7.08 21.57
C GLU A 398 27.39 6.64 22.88
N LYS A 399 27.07 7.29 24.00
CA LYS A 399 27.57 6.90 25.33
C LYS A 399 27.04 5.51 25.70
N LYS A 400 25.73 5.32 25.60
CA LYS A 400 25.10 4.04 25.95
C LYS A 400 25.57 2.91 25.03
N ILE A 401 25.73 3.21 23.73
CA ILE A 401 26.28 2.27 22.75
C ILE A 401 27.70 1.86 23.14
N ASN A 402 28.56 2.82 23.44
CA ASN A 402 29.95 2.56 23.81
C ASN A 402 30.05 1.79 25.13
N ASP A 403 29.28 2.17 26.17
CA ASP A 403 29.24 1.46 27.44
C ASP A 403 28.82 -0.01 27.24
N SER A 404 27.78 -0.27 26.47
CA SER A 404 27.30 -1.62 26.16
C SER A 404 28.34 -2.44 25.38
N MET A 405 29.03 -1.83 24.44
CA MET A 405 30.07 -2.47 23.64
C MET A 405 31.21 -2.98 24.51
N HIS A 406 31.71 -2.15 25.44
CA HIS A 406 32.83 -2.51 26.30
C HIS A 406 32.47 -3.59 27.36
N HIS A 407 31.19 -3.81 27.63
CA HIS A 407 30.73 -4.88 28.52
C HIS A 407 30.47 -6.20 27.80
N SER A 408 30.48 -6.24 26.45
CA SER A 408 30.18 -7.47 25.71
C SER A 408 31.28 -8.51 25.83
N LEU A 409 30.89 -9.70 26.23
CA LEU A 409 31.79 -10.86 26.23
C LEU A 409 32.14 -11.37 24.81
N MET A 410 31.36 -10.97 23.80
CA MET A 410 31.57 -11.43 22.42
C MET A 410 32.74 -10.72 21.71
N LEU A 411 33.33 -9.70 22.33
CA LEU A 411 34.60 -9.12 21.90
C LEU A 411 35.75 -10.16 21.98
N VAL A 412 35.62 -11.22 22.78
CA VAL A 412 36.57 -12.32 22.85
C VAL A 412 36.81 -12.98 21.50
N THR A 413 35.88 -12.85 20.56
CA THR A 413 36.00 -13.41 19.20
C THR A 413 37.27 -12.90 18.50
N ALA A 414 37.68 -11.65 18.77
CA ALA A 414 38.93 -11.09 18.23
C ALA A 414 40.19 -11.87 18.64
N LEU A 415 40.14 -12.63 19.72
CA LEU A 415 41.28 -13.42 20.23
C LEU A 415 41.40 -14.76 19.54
N THR A 416 40.33 -15.28 18.93
CA THR A 416 40.25 -16.63 18.38
C THR A 416 41.36 -16.92 17.34
N PRO A 417 41.75 -16.02 16.44
CA PRO A 417 42.83 -16.28 15.49
C PRO A 417 44.19 -16.53 16.18
N LYS A 418 44.42 -15.89 17.34
CA LYS A 418 45.68 -15.94 18.07
C LYS A 418 45.79 -17.11 19.05
N ILE A 419 44.71 -17.34 19.82
CA ILE A 419 44.76 -18.29 20.95
C ILE A 419 43.88 -19.53 20.74
N GLY A 420 43.07 -19.58 19.69
CA GLY A 420 42.13 -20.67 19.40
C GLY A 420 40.79 -20.50 20.11
N TYR A 421 39.77 -21.22 19.61
CA TYR A 421 38.38 -21.13 20.05
C TYR A 421 38.20 -21.50 21.52
N ASP A 422 38.80 -22.61 21.97
CA ASP A 422 38.58 -23.15 23.32
C ASP A 422 39.09 -22.20 24.40
N LYS A 423 40.29 -21.59 24.21
CA LYS A 423 40.85 -20.64 25.15
C LYS A 423 40.04 -19.31 25.15
N ALA A 424 39.55 -18.89 24.00
CA ALA A 424 38.68 -17.72 23.91
C ALA A 424 37.35 -17.99 24.66
N ALA A 425 36.76 -19.15 24.50
CA ALA A 425 35.57 -19.59 25.23
C ALA A 425 35.81 -19.62 26.76
N GLU A 426 36.96 -20.13 27.21
CA GLU A 426 37.33 -20.16 28.60
C GLU A 426 37.45 -18.76 29.23
N ILE A 427 38.02 -17.78 28.49
CA ILE A 427 38.07 -16.40 28.92
C ILE A 427 36.64 -15.83 29.09
N ALA A 428 35.77 -16.04 28.12
CA ALA A 428 34.38 -15.54 28.19
C ALA A 428 33.59 -16.16 29.35
N HIS A 429 33.71 -17.51 29.54
CA HIS A 429 33.07 -18.19 30.67
C HIS A 429 33.58 -17.69 32.01
N LYS A 430 34.92 -17.54 32.16
CA LYS A 430 35.50 -17.04 33.39
C LYS A 430 35.04 -15.60 33.68
N ALA A 431 35.06 -14.75 32.68
CA ALA A 431 34.60 -13.36 32.82
C ALA A 431 33.12 -13.30 33.29
N TRP A 432 32.26 -14.14 32.67
CA TRP A 432 30.85 -14.24 33.06
C TRP A 432 30.64 -14.72 34.49
N HIS A 433 31.28 -15.84 34.87
CA HIS A 433 31.11 -16.44 36.20
C HIS A 433 31.67 -15.59 37.35
N GLU A 434 32.77 -14.87 37.10
CA GLU A 434 33.40 -14.02 38.08
C GLU A 434 32.91 -12.57 38.08
N GLY A 435 32.06 -12.17 37.10
CA GLY A 435 31.61 -10.80 36.94
C GLY A 435 32.74 -9.82 36.62
N THR A 436 33.79 -10.30 35.92
CA THR A 436 34.98 -9.52 35.56
C THR A 436 34.99 -9.16 34.07
N SER A 437 35.90 -8.26 33.68
CA SER A 437 36.14 -7.99 32.26
C SER A 437 36.84 -9.13 31.55
N LEU A 438 36.73 -9.16 30.21
CA LEU A 438 37.50 -10.13 29.39
C LEU A 438 39.00 -9.98 29.58
N LEU A 439 39.49 -8.75 29.74
CA LEU A 439 40.91 -8.48 30.02
C LEU A 439 41.35 -9.09 31.34
N GLU A 440 40.63 -8.87 32.43
CA GLU A 440 40.93 -9.42 33.75
C GLU A 440 40.91 -10.95 33.73
N ALA A 441 39.90 -11.55 33.06
CA ALA A 441 39.81 -12.98 32.91
C ALA A 441 40.99 -13.57 32.09
N CYS A 442 41.38 -12.90 31.01
CA CYS A 442 42.49 -13.30 30.16
C CYS A 442 43.84 -13.25 30.89
N LEU A 443 44.07 -12.18 31.66
CA LEU A 443 45.29 -12.06 32.48
C LEU A 443 45.35 -13.09 33.58
N LYS A 444 44.24 -13.42 34.28
CA LYS A 444 44.17 -14.46 35.28
C LYS A 444 44.46 -15.83 34.72
N LEU A 445 44.08 -16.11 33.48
CA LEU A 445 44.35 -17.37 32.79
C LEU A 445 45.76 -17.41 32.18
N GLY A 446 46.46 -16.27 32.09
CA GLY A 446 47.81 -16.22 31.57
C GLY A 446 47.95 -16.47 30.07
N TYR A 447 46.88 -16.23 29.29
CA TYR A 447 46.87 -16.52 27.85
C TYR A 447 47.50 -15.41 27.00
N LEU A 448 47.36 -14.14 27.40
CA LEU A 448 47.94 -12.97 26.74
C LEU A 448 48.35 -11.95 27.80
N SER A 449 49.31 -11.09 27.43
CA SER A 449 49.62 -9.87 28.18
C SER A 449 48.54 -8.81 27.93
N GLU A 450 48.48 -7.81 28.82
CA GLU A 450 47.55 -6.67 28.62
C GLU A 450 47.76 -5.93 27.31
N LEU A 451 49.04 -5.77 26.90
CA LEU A 451 49.38 -5.14 25.63
C LEU A 451 48.86 -5.91 24.44
N GLU A 452 49.11 -7.21 24.39
CA GLU A 452 48.61 -8.11 23.33
C GLU A 452 47.09 -8.13 23.27
N PHE A 453 46.42 -8.19 24.42
CA PHE A 453 44.96 -8.12 24.48
C PHE A 453 44.42 -6.85 23.88
N LYS A 454 44.93 -5.68 24.29
CA LYS A 454 44.51 -4.34 23.76
C LYS A 454 44.85 -4.17 22.27
N GLU A 455 45.87 -4.80 21.76
CA GLU A 455 46.19 -4.79 20.34
C GLU A 455 45.21 -5.61 19.50
N LEU A 456 44.73 -6.71 20.02
CA LEU A 456 43.84 -7.64 19.34
C LEU A 456 42.37 -7.24 19.45
N VAL A 457 41.94 -6.84 20.65
CA VAL A 457 40.53 -6.46 20.89
C VAL A 457 40.30 -4.99 20.56
N LYS A 458 40.03 -4.75 19.27
CA LYS A 458 39.68 -3.44 18.74
C LYS A 458 38.33 -3.54 18.03
N PRO A 459 37.22 -3.14 18.67
CA PRO A 459 35.87 -3.29 18.13
C PRO A 459 35.71 -2.70 16.71
N GLU A 460 36.40 -1.58 16.41
CA GLU A 460 36.39 -0.93 15.10
C GLU A 460 36.97 -1.81 13.98
N LYS A 461 37.88 -2.72 14.29
CA LYS A 461 38.47 -3.67 13.35
C LYS A 461 37.61 -4.92 13.17
N MET A 462 36.62 -5.13 14.02
CA MET A 462 35.71 -6.29 13.96
C MET A 462 34.48 -6.04 13.08
N THR A 463 34.37 -4.90 12.42
CA THR A 463 33.19 -4.49 11.64
C THR A 463 33.23 -4.89 10.16
N GLY A 464 34.23 -5.68 9.77
CA GLY A 464 34.42 -6.15 8.40
C GLY A 464 35.40 -7.32 8.32
N PRO A 465 35.62 -7.87 7.12
CA PRO A 465 36.66 -8.88 6.91
C PRO A 465 38.04 -8.34 7.27
N GLU A 466 38.90 -9.21 7.80
CA GLU A 466 40.32 -8.88 8.00
C GLU A 466 40.97 -8.61 6.62
N SER A 467 41.70 -7.49 6.53
CA SER A 467 42.46 -7.09 5.32
C SER A 467 43.85 -7.67 5.32
#